data_966c9a99376028670950a1721934429e
#
_entry.id   966c9a99376028670950a1721934429e
#
_cell.length_a   1.000
_cell.length_b   1.000
_cell.length_c   1.000
_cell.angle_alpha   90.00
_cell.angle_beta   90.00
_cell.angle_gamma   90.00
#
_symmetry.space_group_name_H-M   'P 1'
#
loop_
_entity.id
_entity.type
_entity.pdbx_description
1 polymer ?
#
loop_
_entity_poly.entity_id
_entity_poly.type
_entity_poly.pdbx_seq_one_letter_code
_entity_poly.pdbx_strand_id
1 'polypeptide(L)'
;MKETVFASKLVQDYLTGKDVGVLATSNPDGSPLAMPMWFIHDSDGFALVSQADDMKVSNMRRDPRVGFVVESGSGDSIACIIVQGSVTFLSNKSDRSRVGALFIDKYGLYMERRWGGLSVPESRALFLIQPSRIKVWGTLATSD
;
A
#
# COMPACT_ATOMS: atom_id res chain seq x y z
N MET A 1 -1.52 7.77 -20.21
CA MET A 1 -0.54 7.97 -19.24
C MET A 1 -0.82 7.19 -18.00
N LYS A 2 0.23 6.74 -17.37
CA LYS A 2 0.12 5.84 -16.22
C LYS A 2 -0.62 6.45 -15.06
N GLU A 3 -0.32 7.69 -14.72
CA GLU A 3 -0.97 8.37 -13.61
C GLU A 3 -2.44 8.57 -13.89
N THR A 4 -2.79 8.84 -15.14
CA THR A 4 -4.18 9.04 -15.53
C THR A 4 -4.98 7.76 -15.33
N VAL A 5 -4.41 6.60 -15.69
CA VAL A 5 -5.08 5.33 -15.50
C VAL A 5 -5.23 5.01 -14.02
N PHE A 6 -4.18 5.21 -13.25
CA PHE A 6 -4.22 4.97 -11.82
C PHE A 6 -5.26 5.85 -11.13
N ALA A 7 -5.35 7.10 -11.54
CA ALA A 7 -6.31 8.05 -10.96
C ALA A 7 -7.75 7.85 -11.45
N SER A 8 -7.98 6.93 -12.38
CA SER A 8 -9.33 6.71 -12.92
C SER A 8 -10.27 6.19 -11.85
N LYS A 9 -11.55 6.51 -12.01
CA LYS A 9 -12.57 6.05 -11.07
C LYS A 9 -12.60 4.52 -10.99
N LEU A 10 -12.44 3.84 -12.11
CA LEU A 10 -12.44 2.38 -12.14
C LEU A 10 -11.37 1.79 -11.24
N VAL A 11 -10.14 2.28 -11.36
CA VAL A 11 -9.02 1.80 -10.57
C VAL A 11 -9.18 2.18 -9.10
N GLN A 12 -9.55 3.43 -8.83
CA GLN A 12 -9.72 3.90 -7.45
C GLN A 12 -10.84 3.15 -6.73
N ASP A 13 -11.95 2.88 -7.41
CA ASP A 13 -13.05 2.10 -6.83
C ASP A 13 -12.64 0.65 -6.57
N TYR A 14 -11.88 0.07 -7.47
CA TYR A 14 -11.35 -1.28 -7.28
C TYR A 14 -10.49 -1.35 -6.00
N LEU A 15 -9.59 -0.40 -5.84
CA LEU A 15 -8.70 -0.37 -4.67
C LEU A 15 -9.48 -0.15 -3.36
N THR A 16 -10.52 0.65 -3.41
CA THR A 16 -11.37 0.88 -2.24
C THR A 16 -12.00 -0.42 -1.72
N GLY A 17 -12.33 -1.32 -2.62
CA GLY A 17 -12.91 -2.61 -2.26
C GLY A 17 -11.91 -3.67 -1.83
N LYS A 18 -10.60 -3.37 -1.77
CA LYS A 18 -9.57 -4.33 -1.43
C LYS A 18 -8.94 -3.99 -0.08
N ASP A 19 -8.74 -5.03 0.73
CA ASP A 19 -8.20 -4.86 2.08
C ASP A 19 -6.71 -5.13 2.16
N VAL A 20 -6.15 -5.88 1.23
CA VAL A 20 -4.76 -6.35 1.32
C VAL A 20 -4.04 -6.18 -0.01
N GLY A 21 -2.83 -5.67 0.07
CA GLY A 21 -1.88 -5.71 -1.04
C GLY A 21 -0.61 -6.39 -0.57
N VAL A 22 0.24 -6.77 -1.51
CA VAL A 22 1.52 -7.42 -1.20
C VAL A 22 2.64 -6.44 -1.46
N LEU A 23 3.42 -6.17 -0.42
CA LEU A 23 4.58 -5.28 -0.47
C LEU A 23 5.85 -6.09 -0.62
N ALA A 24 6.68 -5.74 -1.60
CA ALA A 24 7.98 -6.35 -1.82
C ALA A 24 9.09 -5.34 -1.51
N THR A 25 10.04 -5.77 -0.70
CA THR A 25 11.22 -4.98 -0.31
C THR A 25 12.46 -5.81 -0.55
N SER A 26 13.64 -5.18 -0.51
CA SER A 26 14.92 -5.87 -0.72
C SER A 26 15.64 -6.09 0.59
N ASN A 27 15.96 -7.33 0.90
CA ASN A 27 16.80 -7.69 2.04
C ASN A 27 18.25 -7.20 1.82
N PRO A 28 19.08 -7.15 2.88
CA PRO A 28 20.47 -6.68 2.72
C PRO A 28 21.29 -7.45 1.69
N ASP A 29 20.99 -8.73 1.48
CA ASP A 29 21.71 -9.56 0.51
C ASP A 29 21.10 -9.45 -0.91
N GLY A 30 20.11 -8.58 -1.09
CA GLY A 30 19.44 -8.39 -2.38
C GLY A 30 18.26 -9.33 -2.62
N SER A 31 18.02 -10.31 -1.75
CA SER A 31 16.89 -11.19 -1.94
C SER A 31 15.59 -10.45 -1.65
N PRO A 32 14.51 -10.74 -2.39
CA PRO A 32 13.24 -10.05 -2.16
C PRO A 32 12.47 -10.63 -0.99
N LEU A 33 11.78 -9.75 -0.26
CA LEU A 33 10.86 -10.13 0.79
C LEU A 33 9.48 -9.58 0.43
N ALA A 34 8.46 -10.43 0.42
CA ALA A 34 7.10 -10.01 0.08
C ALA A 34 6.15 -10.34 1.22
N MET A 35 5.32 -9.37 1.59
CA MET A 35 4.38 -9.53 2.70
C MET A 35 3.04 -8.89 2.41
N PRO A 36 1.92 -9.52 2.84
CA PRO A 36 0.61 -8.89 2.73
C PRO A 36 0.48 -7.74 3.74
N MET A 37 -0.11 -6.65 3.29
CA MET A 37 -0.23 -5.42 4.07
C MET A 37 -1.61 -4.80 3.88
N TRP A 38 -2.12 -4.20 4.94
CA TRP A 38 -3.22 -3.25 4.80
C TRP A 38 -2.72 -1.98 4.11
N PHE A 39 -3.59 -1.33 3.38
CA PHE A 39 -3.22 -0.10 2.70
C PHE A 39 -4.41 0.84 2.55
N ILE A 40 -4.11 2.12 2.44
CA ILE A 40 -5.05 3.11 1.91
C ILE A 40 -4.42 3.72 0.68
N HIS A 41 -5.22 4.39 -0.11
CA HIS A 41 -4.75 4.94 -1.38
C HIS A 41 -5.47 6.25 -1.72
N ASP A 42 -4.86 7.00 -2.59
CA ASP A 42 -5.50 8.10 -3.29
C ASP A 42 -4.95 8.11 -4.72
N SER A 43 -5.19 9.18 -5.47
CA SER A 43 -4.72 9.26 -6.86
C SER A 43 -3.21 9.41 -6.98
N ASP A 44 -2.51 9.67 -5.87
CA ASP A 44 -1.05 9.88 -5.88
C ASP A 44 -0.26 8.66 -5.44
N GLY A 45 -0.90 7.70 -4.79
CA GLY A 45 -0.20 6.49 -4.35
C GLY A 45 -0.86 5.79 -3.19
N PHE A 46 -0.04 5.18 -2.34
CA PHE A 46 -0.52 4.34 -1.25
C PHE A 46 0.13 4.74 0.07
N ALA A 47 -0.58 4.49 1.17
CA ALA A 47 -0.01 4.62 2.50
C ALA A 47 -0.17 3.29 3.24
N LEU A 48 0.86 2.90 3.96
CA LEU A 48 0.91 1.63 4.69
C LEU A 48 1.41 1.86 6.11
N VAL A 49 1.13 0.87 6.96
CA VAL A 49 1.51 0.89 8.37
C VAL A 49 2.20 -0.42 8.71
N SER A 50 3.28 -0.37 9.45
CA SER A 50 3.99 -1.57 9.91
C SER A 50 4.62 -1.32 11.27
N GLN A 51 4.96 -2.39 11.98
CA GLN A 51 5.78 -2.24 13.18
C GLN A 51 7.14 -1.66 12.80
N ALA A 52 7.61 -0.69 13.55
CA ALA A 52 8.82 0.05 13.20
C ALA A 52 10.08 -0.82 13.20
N ASP A 53 10.07 -1.92 13.95
CA ASP A 53 11.21 -2.82 14.04
C ASP A 53 11.13 -4.03 13.08
N ASP A 54 10.14 -4.06 12.21
CA ASP A 54 10.04 -5.15 11.24
C ASP A 54 11.15 -5.07 10.19
N MET A 55 11.53 -6.22 9.66
CA MET A 55 12.58 -6.32 8.65
C MET A 55 12.24 -5.49 7.40
N LYS A 56 10.98 -5.48 6.97
CA LYS A 56 10.60 -4.69 5.81
C LYS A 56 10.83 -3.20 6.01
N VAL A 57 10.68 -2.70 7.23
CA VAL A 57 10.95 -1.30 7.53
C VAL A 57 12.45 -1.02 7.44
N SER A 58 13.28 -1.86 8.03
CA SER A 58 14.73 -1.73 7.89
C SER A 58 15.17 -1.80 6.43
N ASN A 59 14.54 -2.70 5.67
CA ASN A 59 14.81 -2.82 4.24
C ASN A 59 14.52 -1.51 3.50
N MET A 60 13.36 -0.92 3.76
CA MET A 60 12.93 0.31 3.07
C MET A 60 13.76 1.53 3.49
N ARG A 61 14.27 1.54 4.72
CA ARG A 61 15.15 2.64 5.15
C ARG A 61 16.50 2.57 4.46
N ARG A 62 16.97 1.36 4.17
CA ARG A 62 18.23 1.15 3.45
C ARG A 62 18.06 1.36 1.95
N ASP A 63 16.99 0.82 1.38
CA ASP A 63 16.66 0.92 -0.04
C ASP A 63 15.16 1.20 -0.17
N PRO A 64 14.76 2.42 -0.49
CA PRO A 64 13.34 2.79 -0.51
C PRO A 64 12.57 2.25 -1.70
N ARG A 65 13.21 1.59 -2.64
CA ARG A 65 12.52 1.04 -3.81
C ARG A 65 11.69 -0.17 -3.41
N VAL A 66 10.44 -0.18 -3.83
CA VAL A 66 9.49 -1.24 -3.47
C VAL A 66 8.64 -1.64 -4.66
N GLY A 67 8.06 -2.83 -4.56
CA GLY A 67 6.95 -3.24 -5.40
C GLY A 67 5.71 -3.39 -4.55
N PHE A 68 4.55 -3.13 -5.15
CA PHE A 68 3.28 -3.30 -4.45
C PHE A 68 2.24 -3.81 -5.43
N VAL A 69 1.53 -4.86 -5.05
CA VAL A 69 0.53 -5.49 -5.92
C VAL A 69 -0.77 -5.64 -5.17
N VAL A 70 -1.85 -5.23 -5.80
CA VAL A 70 -3.21 -5.50 -5.32
C VAL A 70 -3.89 -6.34 -6.39
N GLU A 71 -4.39 -7.51 -6.00
CA GLU A 71 -4.92 -8.44 -6.98
C GLU A 71 -6.22 -9.08 -6.52
N SER A 72 -6.94 -9.62 -7.45
CA SER A 72 -8.13 -10.44 -7.19
C SER A 72 -8.42 -11.35 -8.37
N GLY A 73 -9.32 -12.30 -8.12
CA GLY A 73 -9.79 -13.19 -9.15
C GLY A 73 -9.14 -14.56 -9.10
N SER A 74 -9.52 -15.38 -10.02
CA SER A 74 -8.98 -16.71 -10.17
C SER A 74 -9.14 -17.17 -11.62
N GLY A 75 -8.19 -17.96 -12.10
CA GLY A 75 -8.25 -18.48 -13.46
C GLY A 75 -8.34 -17.36 -14.49
N ASP A 76 -9.40 -17.36 -15.26
CA ASP A 76 -9.57 -16.40 -16.34
C ASP A 76 -9.98 -15.02 -15.89
N SER A 77 -10.46 -14.90 -14.66
CA SER A 77 -11.01 -13.65 -14.16
C SER A 77 -10.06 -13.01 -13.18
N ILE A 78 -8.93 -12.56 -13.66
CA ILE A 78 -7.92 -11.95 -12.82
C ILE A 78 -7.90 -10.44 -13.05
N ALA A 79 -7.65 -9.71 -12.00
CA ALA A 79 -7.47 -8.26 -12.05
C ALA A 79 -6.35 -7.89 -11.10
N CYS A 80 -5.46 -7.01 -11.51
CA CYS A 80 -4.42 -6.55 -10.61
C CYS A 80 -3.87 -5.19 -10.99
N ILE A 81 -3.29 -4.55 -9.98
CA ILE A 81 -2.55 -3.32 -10.13
C ILE A 81 -1.16 -3.61 -9.63
N ILE A 82 -0.18 -3.41 -10.49
CA ILE A 82 1.22 -3.67 -10.18
C ILE A 82 1.94 -2.33 -10.13
N VAL A 83 2.58 -2.07 -9.00
CA VAL A 83 3.24 -0.80 -8.75
C VAL A 83 4.71 -1.02 -8.46
N GLN A 84 5.55 -0.25 -9.12
CA GLN A 84 6.94 -0.06 -8.70
C GLN A 84 7.06 1.39 -8.25
N GLY A 85 7.71 1.60 -7.15
CA GLY A 85 7.83 2.95 -6.61
C GLY A 85 8.87 3.06 -5.52
N SER A 86 8.80 4.15 -4.78
CA SER A 86 9.69 4.37 -3.65
C SER A 86 8.91 4.86 -2.45
N VAL A 87 9.51 4.66 -1.27
CA VAL A 87 8.86 4.90 0.01
C VAL A 87 9.39 6.18 0.64
N THR A 88 8.48 6.94 1.24
CA THR A 88 8.79 8.06 2.12
C THR A 88 8.11 7.80 3.46
N PHE A 89 8.88 7.86 4.54
CA PHE A 89 8.31 7.67 5.88
C PHE A 89 7.70 8.96 6.39
N LEU A 90 6.56 8.84 7.06
CA LEU A 90 5.88 9.99 7.66
C LEU A 90 6.29 10.09 9.12
N SER A 91 6.99 11.17 9.47
CA SER A 91 7.39 11.46 10.85
C SER A 91 6.63 12.63 11.44
N ASN A 92 6.08 13.47 10.59
CA ASN A 92 5.34 14.66 11.00
C ASN A 92 4.02 14.25 11.67
N LYS A 93 3.76 14.81 12.84
CA LYS A 93 2.58 14.44 13.63
C LYS A 93 1.27 14.72 12.88
N SER A 94 1.22 15.84 12.18
CA SER A 94 0.04 16.23 11.42
C SER A 94 -0.25 15.23 10.27
N ASP A 95 0.79 14.83 9.55
CA ASP A 95 0.65 13.84 8.47
C ASP A 95 0.22 12.49 9.01
N ARG A 96 0.82 12.06 10.12
CA ARG A 96 0.47 10.78 10.74
C ARG A 96 -0.98 10.78 11.22
N SER A 97 -1.45 11.88 11.76
CA SER A 97 -2.83 12.00 12.21
C SER A 97 -3.81 11.94 11.04
N ARG A 98 -3.50 12.65 9.97
CA ARG A 98 -4.33 12.68 8.76
C ARG A 98 -4.43 11.29 8.11
N VAL A 99 -3.31 10.63 7.94
CA VAL A 99 -3.26 9.29 7.35
C VAL A 99 -3.88 8.26 8.29
N GLY A 100 -3.64 8.40 9.58
CA GLY A 100 -4.24 7.52 10.58
C GLY A 100 -5.76 7.55 10.55
N ALA A 101 -6.34 8.73 10.35
CA ALA A 101 -7.80 8.85 10.23
C ALA A 101 -8.34 8.06 9.04
N LEU A 102 -7.61 8.03 7.94
CA LEU A 102 -8.02 7.26 6.76
C LEU A 102 -7.95 5.75 7.02
N PHE A 103 -6.99 5.30 7.80
CA PHE A 103 -6.93 3.89 8.24
C PHE A 103 -8.13 3.54 9.13
N ILE A 104 -8.52 4.44 10.02
CA ILE A 104 -9.70 4.24 10.85
C ILE A 104 -10.95 4.07 10.00
N ASP A 105 -11.11 4.91 8.99
CA ASP A 105 -12.26 4.83 8.12
C ASP A 105 -12.35 3.48 7.39
N LYS A 106 -11.24 2.96 6.96
CA LYS A 106 -11.21 1.72 6.18
C LYS A 106 -11.19 0.46 7.06
N TYR A 107 -10.39 0.47 8.12
CA TYR A 107 -10.10 -0.73 8.91
C TYR A 107 -10.54 -0.66 10.37
N GLY A 108 -11.29 0.37 10.77
CA GLY A 108 -11.56 0.63 12.17
C GLY A 108 -11.99 -0.58 12.99
N LEU A 109 -12.88 -1.41 12.43
CA LEU A 109 -13.34 -2.62 13.09
C LEU A 109 -12.19 -3.59 13.38
N TYR A 110 -11.25 -3.74 12.45
CA TYR A 110 -10.11 -4.63 12.60
C TYR A 110 -9.02 -4.02 13.46
N MET A 111 -8.90 -2.70 13.46
CA MET A 111 -7.90 -1.99 14.28
C MET A 111 -8.14 -2.22 15.76
N GLU A 112 -9.39 -2.18 16.20
CA GLU A 112 -9.73 -2.45 17.59
C GLU A 112 -9.26 -3.84 18.00
N ARG A 113 -9.46 -4.81 17.15
CA ARG A 113 -9.07 -6.20 17.45
C ARG A 113 -7.57 -6.41 17.47
N ARG A 114 -6.85 -5.76 16.55
CA ARG A 114 -5.41 -5.98 16.40
C ARG A 114 -4.57 -5.06 17.28
N TRP A 115 -5.01 -3.83 17.47
CA TRP A 115 -4.20 -2.80 18.15
C TRP A 115 -4.81 -2.33 19.46
N GLY A 116 -5.99 -2.83 19.80
CA GLY A 116 -6.65 -2.47 21.04
C GLY A 116 -7.23 -1.06 21.06
N GLY A 117 -7.39 -0.43 19.89
CA GLY A 117 -7.95 0.92 19.81
C GLY A 117 -8.01 1.43 18.40
N LEU A 118 -8.56 2.62 18.23
CA LEU A 118 -8.79 3.26 16.94
C LEU A 118 -7.73 4.32 16.64
N SER A 119 -6.48 4.05 16.95
CA SER A 119 -5.40 4.97 16.58
C SER A 119 -4.20 4.17 16.11
N VAL A 120 -3.37 4.80 15.27
CA VAL A 120 -2.12 4.18 14.86
C VAL A 120 -1.09 4.46 15.95
N PRO A 121 -0.61 3.41 16.65
CA PRO A 121 0.35 3.62 17.72
C PRO A 121 1.65 4.26 17.22
N GLU A 122 2.29 5.05 18.08
CA GLU A 122 3.54 5.70 17.71
C GLU A 122 4.66 4.70 17.42
N SER A 123 4.55 3.48 17.94
CA SER A 123 5.50 2.41 17.66
C SER A 123 5.39 1.88 16.23
N ARG A 124 4.40 2.33 15.48
CA ARG A 124 4.21 1.91 14.10
C ARG A 124 4.82 2.91 13.15
N ALA A 125 5.47 2.40 12.11
CA ALA A 125 5.93 3.21 11.01
C ALA A 125 4.78 3.43 10.02
N LEU A 126 4.59 4.67 9.62
CA LEU A 126 3.68 5.04 8.55
C LEU A 126 4.52 5.47 7.36
N PHE A 127 4.21 4.97 6.19
CA PHE A 127 4.97 5.32 5.01
C PHE A 127 4.09 5.38 3.77
N LEU A 128 4.53 6.22 2.84
CA LEU A 128 3.86 6.39 1.56
C LEU A 128 4.65 5.69 0.46
N ILE A 129 3.95 5.05 -0.45
CA ILE A 129 4.54 4.56 -1.69
C ILE A 129 4.20 5.56 -2.78
N GLN A 130 5.22 6.14 -3.38
CA GLN A 130 5.06 7.03 -4.53
C GLN A 130 5.36 6.22 -5.78
N PRO A 131 4.34 5.96 -6.61
CA PRO A 131 4.55 5.14 -7.80
C PRO A 131 5.43 5.82 -8.84
N SER A 132 6.33 5.05 -9.41
CA SER A 132 7.09 5.46 -10.59
C SER A 132 6.62 4.72 -11.84
N ARG A 133 6.10 3.51 -11.68
CA ARG A 133 5.50 2.73 -12.77
C ARG A 133 4.28 2.01 -12.24
N ILE A 134 3.20 2.06 -12.99
CA ILE A 134 1.96 1.37 -12.65
C ILE A 134 1.48 0.62 -13.87
N LYS A 135 1.14 -0.66 -13.65
CA LYS A 135 0.51 -1.48 -14.66
C LYS A 135 -0.84 -1.96 -14.13
N VAL A 136 -1.87 -1.73 -14.91
CA VAL A 136 -3.21 -2.26 -14.63
C VAL A 136 -3.40 -3.45 -15.56
N TRP A 137 -3.80 -4.60 -15.03
CA TRP A 137 -3.81 -5.85 -15.77
C TRP A 137 -5.07 -6.64 -15.51
N GLY A 138 -5.42 -7.48 -16.48
CA GLY A 138 -6.59 -8.35 -16.39
C GLY A 138 -7.87 -7.59 -16.66
N THR A 139 -8.93 -7.91 -15.92
CA THR A 139 -10.26 -7.33 -16.17
C THR A 139 -10.35 -5.83 -15.86
N LEU A 140 -9.35 -5.27 -15.20
CA LEU A 140 -9.27 -3.83 -14.98
C LEU A 140 -8.63 -3.09 -16.13
N ALA A 141 -7.87 -3.77 -16.94
CA ALA A 141 -7.28 -3.18 -18.12
C ALA A 141 -8.38 -3.10 -19.16
N THR A 142 -9.08 -2.00 -19.19
CA THR A 142 -10.15 -1.87 -20.10
C THR A 142 -9.63 -1.73 -21.44
N SER A 143 -10.21 -2.41 -22.21
CA SER A 143 -9.92 -2.21 -23.49
C SER A 143 -10.57 -1.06 -24.02
N ASP A 144 -10.43 -0.11 -23.99
CA ASP A 144 -11.09 0.86 -24.59
C ASP A 144 -11.06 1.02 -25.72
#